data_65997125afba226654e0fa718e4dcce1
#
_entry.id   65997125afba226654e0fa718e4dcce1
#
_cell.length_a   1.000
_cell.length_b   1.000
_cell.length_c   1.000
_cell.angle_alpha   90.00
_cell.angle_beta   90.00
_cell.angle_gamma   90.00
#
_symmetry.space_group_name_H-M   'P 1'
#
loop_
_entity.id
_entity.type
_entity.pdbx_description
1 polymer ?
#
loop_
_entity_poly.entity_id
_entity_poly.type
_entity_poly.pdbx_seq_one_letter_code
_entity_poly.pdbx_strand_id
1 'polypeptide(L)'
;DIALEEADALVDLLLRTGWVSLRETLQRGVWLWQSLQWRDLPALQQQLGLPTAQALANDQADWQGAMDAWLLALPEHHPLRVGLLEALADLSTGRTPYRRKQERGALLRSACAWFDEGRTGHRRDFALWARNDTKSITDTEWDWLDQHLGLADLQIQTFTPMLWLAGPLHLQWGHRALDLGLLDHQAIPIHQLLSTSAIQCDRQPTYWLIENRTSFERQARLHHDKVLIWMPGRPTHAWLSAMD
;
A
#
# COMPACT_ATOMS: atom_id res chain seq x y z
N ASP A 1 2.59 -16.97 -36.93
CA ASP A 1 3.49 -17.77 -36.17
C ASP A 1 4.93 -17.27 -36.08
N ILE A 2 5.07 -15.94 -36.06
CA ILE A 2 6.38 -15.24 -35.91
C ILE A 2 7.13 -15.74 -34.66
N ALA A 3 6.43 -15.98 -33.54
CA ALA A 3 7.05 -16.45 -32.31
C ALA A 3 7.70 -17.86 -32.41
N LEU A 4 7.20 -18.72 -33.29
CA LEU A 4 7.74 -20.06 -33.51
C LEU A 4 9.03 -19.98 -34.34
N GLU A 5 9.02 -19.19 -35.41
CA GLU A 5 10.19 -18.95 -36.27
C GLU A 5 11.33 -18.30 -35.51
N GLU A 6 11.02 -17.34 -34.60
CA GLU A 6 12.03 -16.70 -33.74
C GLU A 6 12.62 -17.69 -32.73
N ALA A 7 11.78 -18.59 -32.15
CA ALA A 7 12.24 -19.62 -31.23
C ALA A 7 13.14 -20.63 -31.92
N ASP A 8 12.81 -21.07 -33.12
CA ASP A 8 13.62 -21.99 -33.93
C ASP A 8 14.97 -21.34 -34.31
N ALA A 9 14.95 -20.11 -34.76
CA ALA A 9 16.17 -19.35 -35.06
C ALA A 9 17.09 -19.19 -33.84
N LEU A 10 16.53 -18.93 -32.65
CA LEU A 10 17.27 -18.84 -31.40
C LEU A 10 17.90 -20.20 -31.02
N VAL A 11 17.14 -21.30 -31.12
CA VAL A 11 17.64 -22.65 -30.84
C VAL A 11 18.77 -23.02 -31.79
N ASP A 12 18.62 -22.75 -33.09
CA ASP A 12 19.66 -22.95 -34.09
C ASP A 12 20.96 -22.16 -33.77
N LEU A 13 20.82 -20.91 -33.35
CA LEU A 13 21.95 -20.08 -32.93
C LEU A 13 22.66 -20.70 -31.71
N LEU A 14 21.91 -21.11 -30.70
CA LEU A 14 22.44 -21.70 -29.48
C LEU A 14 23.10 -23.07 -29.71
N LEU A 15 22.59 -23.87 -30.66
CA LEU A 15 23.18 -25.12 -31.08
C LEU A 15 24.50 -24.89 -31.84
N ARG A 16 24.55 -23.96 -32.83
CA ARG A 16 25.74 -23.62 -33.62
C ARG A 16 26.84 -23.05 -32.75
N THR A 17 26.47 -22.25 -31.73
CA THR A 17 27.45 -21.66 -30.82
C THR A 17 27.85 -22.60 -29.69
N GLY A 18 27.24 -23.78 -29.59
CA GLY A 18 27.60 -24.83 -28.63
C GLY A 18 27.08 -24.60 -27.20
N TRP A 19 26.17 -23.64 -27.00
CA TRP A 19 25.61 -23.36 -25.66
C TRP A 19 24.59 -24.38 -25.19
N VAL A 20 23.94 -25.06 -26.13
CA VAL A 20 22.95 -26.08 -25.82
C VAL A 20 23.25 -27.39 -26.55
N SER A 21 22.70 -28.49 -26.05
CA SER A 21 22.60 -29.76 -26.74
C SER A 21 21.14 -30.17 -26.89
N LEU A 22 20.78 -30.65 -28.08
CA LEU A 22 19.46 -31.13 -28.38
C LEU A 22 19.42 -32.66 -28.26
N ARG A 23 18.41 -33.20 -27.59
CA ARG A 23 18.12 -34.61 -27.57
C ARG A 23 16.85 -34.85 -28.39
N GLU A 24 16.97 -35.72 -29.37
CA GLU A 24 15.88 -36.06 -30.30
C GLU A 24 15.51 -37.52 -30.16
N THR A 25 14.28 -37.86 -30.49
CA THR A 25 13.81 -39.23 -30.60
C THR A 25 13.15 -39.45 -31.98
N LEU A 26 13.42 -40.58 -32.59
CA LEU A 26 12.80 -40.97 -33.85
C LEU A 26 11.45 -41.61 -33.54
N GLN A 27 10.36 -40.96 -33.97
CA GLN A 27 9.00 -41.50 -33.88
C GLN A 27 8.36 -41.53 -35.26
N ARG A 28 7.95 -42.68 -35.69
CA ARG A 28 7.27 -42.90 -37.01
C ARG A 28 8.06 -42.28 -38.20
N GLY A 29 9.40 -42.37 -38.14
CA GLY A 29 10.25 -41.85 -39.20
C GLY A 29 10.52 -40.35 -39.18
N VAL A 30 10.03 -39.63 -38.13
CA VAL A 30 10.28 -38.19 -37.94
C VAL A 30 11.08 -38.00 -36.65
N TRP A 31 12.12 -37.15 -36.72
CA TRP A 31 12.89 -36.73 -35.54
C TRP A 31 12.11 -35.66 -34.78
N LEU A 32 11.78 -35.95 -33.52
CA LEU A 32 11.09 -35.03 -32.62
C LEU A 32 12.02 -34.59 -31.50
N TRP A 33 12.03 -33.32 -31.21
CA TRP A 33 12.76 -32.76 -30.07
C TRP A 33 12.18 -33.31 -28.77
N GLN A 34 13.06 -33.89 -27.95
CA GLN A 34 12.69 -34.41 -26.63
C GLN A 34 13.07 -33.45 -25.53
N SER A 35 14.27 -32.89 -25.57
CA SER A 35 14.76 -31.92 -24.57
C SER A 35 15.90 -31.09 -25.12
N LEU A 36 15.98 -29.88 -24.67
CA LEU A 36 17.09 -28.95 -24.88
C LEU A 36 17.81 -28.79 -23.54
N GLN A 37 19.11 -28.99 -23.51
CA GLN A 37 19.93 -28.90 -22.29
C GLN A 37 21.04 -27.86 -22.45
N TRP A 38 21.16 -26.99 -21.47
CA TRP A 38 22.28 -26.07 -21.39
C TRP A 38 23.57 -26.83 -21.11
N ARG A 39 24.66 -26.54 -21.87
CA ARG A 39 25.98 -27.10 -21.62
C ARG A 39 26.73 -26.35 -20.55
N ASP A 40 26.71 -25.02 -20.63
CA ASP A 40 27.32 -24.12 -19.65
C ASP A 40 26.51 -22.82 -19.58
N LEU A 41 25.38 -22.87 -18.90
CA LEU A 41 24.53 -21.70 -18.69
C LEU A 41 25.23 -20.58 -17.89
N PRO A 42 26.03 -20.88 -16.83
CA PRO A 42 26.76 -19.85 -16.10
C PRO A 42 27.73 -19.05 -16.98
N ALA A 43 28.50 -19.73 -17.87
CA ALA A 43 29.42 -19.05 -18.79
C ALA A 43 28.66 -18.19 -19.81
N LEU A 44 27.53 -18.65 -20.34
CA LEU A 44 26.68 -17.84 -21.21
C LEU A 44 26.14 -16.61 -20.50
N GLN A 45 25.63 -16.77 -19.27
CA GLN A 45 25.14 -15.66 -18.45
C GLN A 45 26.24 -14.62 -18.21
N GLN A 46 27.45 -15.05 -17.88
CA GLN A 46 28.60 -14.18 -17.69
C GLN A 46 28.95 -13.41 -18.99
N GLN A 47 28.94 -14.09 -20.14
CA GLN A 47 29.19 -13.47 -21.43
C GLN A 47 28.15 -12.40 -21.80
N LEU A 48 26.89 -12.65 -21.42
CA LEU A 48 25.76 -11.72 -21.63
C LEU A 48 25.65 -10.63 -20.55
N GLY A 49 26.54 -10.63 -19.54
CA GLY A 49 26.45 -9.71 -18.41
C GLY A 49 25.22 -9.96 -17.51
N LEU A 50 24.67 -11.17 -17.55
CA LEU A 50 23.52 -11.57 -16.74
C LEU A 50 23.99 -12.26 -15.45
N PRO A 51 23.32 -12.01 -14.31
CA PRO A 51 23.67 -12.70 -13.07
C PRO A 51 23.39 -14.19 -13.17
N THR A 52 24.27 -15.01 -12.61
CA THR A 52 24.06 -16.46 -12.49
C THR A 52 23.03 -16.75 -11.40
N ALA A 53 22.42 -17.95 -11.43
CA ALA A 53 21.50 -18.38 -10.39
C ALA A 53 22.15 -18.35 -8.99
N GLN A 54 23.44 -18.69 -8.89
CA GLN A 54 24.19 -18.64 -7.64
C GLN A 54 24.41 -17.19 -7.18
N ALA A 55 24.76 -16.27 -8.09
CA ALA A 55 24.90 -14.87 -7.75
C ALA A 55 23.58 -14.27 -7.24
N LEU A 56 22.46 -14.57 -7.91
CA LEU A 56 21.13 -14.15 -7.46
C LEU A 56 20.76 -14.73 -6.09
N ALA A 57 21.12 -16.00 -5.82
CA ALA A 57 20.87 -16.63 -4.53
C ALA A 57 21.72 -15.96 -3.42
N ASN A 58 22.97 -15.65 -3.69
CA ASN A 58 23.85 -14.94 -2.77
C ASN A 58 23.31 -13.52 -2.49
N ASP A 59 22.97 -12.75 -3.52
CA ASP A 59 22.39 -11.40 -3.38
C ASP A 59 21.09 -11.44 -2.54
N GLN A 60 20.27 -12.48 -2.74
CA GLN A 60 19.04 -12.64 -1.95
C GLN A 60 19.35 -12.98 -0.49
N ALA A 61 20.35 -13.81 -0.22
CA ALA A 61 20.77 -14.16 1.15
C ALA A 61 21.37 -12.94 1.87
N ASP A 62 22.21 -12.17 1.17
CA ASP A 62 22.80 -10.94 1.69
C ASP A 62 21.74 -9.89 2.01
N TRP A 63 20.77 -9.71 1.10
CA TRP A 63 19.63 -8.82 1.33
C TRP A 63 18.81 -9.25 2.55
N GLN A 64 18.48 -10.55 2.67
CA GLN A 64 17.74 -11.06 3.81
C GLN A 64 18.50 -10.81 5.11
N GLY A 65 19.80 -11.14 5.14
CA GLY A 65 20.66 -10.88 6.32
C GLY A 65 20.70 -9.39 6.69
N ALA A 66 20.75 -8.49 5.70
CA ALA A 66 20.70 -7.06 5.94
C ALA A 66 19.34 -6.56 6.48
N MET A 67 18.22 -7.17 6.06
CA MET A 67 16.90 -6.85 6.60
C MET A 67 16.73 -7.37 8.03
N ASP A 68 17.19 -8.58 8.30
CA ASP A 68 17.16 -9.18 9.65
C ASP A 68 18.02 -8.37 10.63
N ALA A 69 19.23 -7.99 10.22
CA ALA A 69 20.12 -7.15 11.02
C ALA A 69 19.50 -5.77 11.31
N TRP A 70 18.86 -5.16 10.31
CA TRP A 70 18.14 -3.90 10.49
C TRP A 70 16.99 -4.04 11.52
N LEU A 71 16.19 -5.09 11.42
CA LEU A 71 15.09 -5.35 12.34
C LEU A 71 15.57 -5.60 13.77
N LEU A 72 16.69 -6.33 13.92
CA LEU A 72 17.31 -6.59 15.22
C LEU A 72 17.86 -5.31 15.87
N ALA A 73 18.29 -4.34 15.08
CA ALA A 73 18.76 -3.05 15.56
C ALA A 73 17.64 -2.12 16.07
N LEU A 74 16.38 -2.40 15.73
CA LEU A 74 15.25 -1.64 16.25
C LEU A 74 15.03 -1.94 17.75
N PRO A 75 14.62 -0.93 18.55
CA PRO A 75 14.27 -1.14 19.94
C PRO A 75 13.25 -2.28 20.13
N GLU A 76 13.40 -3.05 21.20
CA GLU A 76 12.52 -4.20 21.46
C GLU A 76 11.05 -3.79 21.59
N HIS A 77 10.80 -2.61 22.13
CA HIS A 77 9.46 -2.04 22.30
C HIS A 77 9.02 -1.11 21.16
N HIS A 78 9.68 -1.17 20.00
CA HIS A 78 9.30 -0.32 18.87
C HIS A 78 7.86 -0.65 18.41
N PRO A 79 6.95 0.34 18.29
CA PRO A 79 5.53 0.10 18.01
C PRO A 79 5.28 -0.71 16.74
N LEU A 80 6.08 -0.50 15.69
CA LEU A 80 5.93 -1.20 14.41
C LEU A 80 6.63 -2.57 14.36
N ARG A 81 7.35 -2.99 15.43
CA ARG A 81 8.20 -4.19 15.38
C ARG A 81 7.45 -5.46 15.01
N VAL A 82 6.25 -5.67 15.55
CA VAL A 82 5.43 -6.87 15.26
C VAL A 82 5.04 -6.90 13.79
N GLY A 83 4.50 -5.82 13.26
CA GLY A 83 4.11 -5.73 11.86
C GLY A 83 5.30 -5.85 10.90
N LEU A 84 6.46 -5.30 11.26
CA LEU A 84 7.71 -5.44 10.49
C LEU A 84 8.19 -6.91 10.46
N LEU A 85 8.10 -7.63 11.57
CA LEU A 85 8.40 -9.07 11.63
C LEU A 85 7.50 -9.88 10.71
N GLU A 86 6.18 -9.64 10.76
CA GLU A 86 5.21 -10.31 9.91
C GLU A 86 5.43 -9.99 8.43
N ALA A 87 5.69 -8.73 8.09
CA ALA A 87 6.00 -8.31 6.73
C ALA A 87 7.27 -8.96 6.18
N LEU A 88 8.34 -9.07 6.97
CA LEU A 88 9.57 -9.73 6.56
C LEU A 88 9.38 -11.25 6.42
N ALA A 89 8.60 -11.88 7.29
CA ALA A 89 8.24 -13.29 7.17
C ALA A 89 7.45 -13.57 5.89
N ASP A 90 6.49 -12.70 5.53
CA ASP A 90 5.76 -12.78 4.25
C ASP A 90 6.71 -12.68 3.05
N LEU A 91 7.66 -11.73 3.08
CA LEU A 91 8.66 -11.58 2.01
C LEU A 91 9.61 -12.79 1.93
N SER A 92 9.94 -13.42 3.05
CA SER A 92 10.86 -14.57 3.08
C SER A 92 10.22 -15.83 2.53
N THR A 93 8.97 -16.11 2.92
CA THR A 93 8.25 -17.35 2.57
C THR A 93 7.48 -17.26 1.25
N GLY A 94 7.10 -16.06 0.83
CA GLY A 94 6.28 -15.81 -0.35
C GLY A 94 7.01 -16.06 -1.67
N ARG A 95 6.23 -16.39 -2.73
CA ARG A 95 6.72 -16.52 -4.12
C ARG A 95 6.99 -15.16 -4.80
N THR A 96 7.15 -14.11 -4.01
CA THR A 96 7.41 -12.77 -4.51
C THR A 96 8.75 -12.71 -5.25
N PRO A 97 8.82 -12.19 -6.49
CA PRO A 97 10.09 -12.03 -7.21
C PRO A 97 11.08 -11.20 -6.41
N TYR A 98 12.37 -11.54 -6.47
CA TYR A 98 13.42 -10.92 -5.66
C TYR A 98 13.45 -9.39 -5.76
N ARG A 99 13.32 -8.83 -6.97
CA ARG A 99 13.24 -7.38 -7.16
C ARG A 99 12.11 -6.75 -6.34
N ARG A 100 10.92 -7.37 -6.32
CA ARG A 100 9.79 -6.87 -5.53
C ARG A 100 10.02 -7.02 -4.03
N LYS A 101 10.78 -8.05 -3.60
CA LYS A 101 11.19 -8.16 -2.19
C LYS A 101 12.06 -6.97 -1.80
N GLN A 102 13.02 -6.59 -2.63
CA GLN A 102 13.87 -5.42 -2.41
C GLN A 102 13.05 -4.11 -2.37
N GLU A 103 12.13 -3.91 -3.31
CA GLU A 103 11.26 -2.73 -3.38
C GLU A 103 10.38 -2.62 -2.13
N ARG A 104 9.78 -3.73 -1.66
CA ARG A 104 8.98 -3.77 -0.43
C ARG A 104 9.84 -3.62 0.83
N GLY A 105 11.02 -4.21 0.89
CA GLY A 105 11.95 -4.03 2.00
C GLY A 105 12.39 -2.57 2.15
N ALA A 106 12.66 -1.88 1.04
CA ALA A 106 12.93 -0.44 1.06
C ALA A 106 11.72 0.36 1.55
N LEU A 107 10.49 -0.04 1.15
CA LEU A 107 9.26 0.59 1.60
C LEU A 107 9.05 0.44 3.12
N LEU A 108 9.35 -0.75 3.69
CA LEU A 108 9.29 -0.96 5.15
C LEU A 108 10.25 -0.04 5.90
N ARG A 109 11.49 0.10 5.41
CA ARG A 109 12.48 1.01 6.01
C ARG A 109 11.99 2.46 5.95
N SER A 110 11.42 2.88 4.83
CA SER A 110 10.82 4.20 4.68
C SER A 110 9.65 4.40 5.65
N ALA A 111 8.76 3.41 5.79
CA ALA A 111 7.63 3.49 6.71
C ALA A 111 8.08 3.61 8.16
N CYS A 112 9.10 2.85 8.57
CA CYS A 112 9.69 2.94 9.89
C CYS A 112 10.29 4.33 10.14
N ALA A 113 11.11 4.84 9.22
CA ALA A 113 11.72 6.17 9.35
C ALA A 113 10.67 7.31 9.34
N TRP A 114 9.62 7.18 8.53
CA TRP A 114 8.49 8.12 8.55
C TRP A 114 7.82 8.19 9.91
N PHE A 115 7.59 7.01 10.52
CA PHE A 115 7.02 6.90 11.85
C PHE A 115 7.94 7.47 12.92
N ASP A 116 9.23 7.14 12.90
CA ASP A 116 10.23 7.58 13.87
C ASP A 116 10.45 9.10 13.85
N GLU A 117 10.32 9.72 12.68
CA GLU A 117 10.38 11.17 12.51
C GLU A 117 9.06 11.86 12.92
N GLY A 118 8.03 11.13 13.35
CA GLY A 118 6.73 11.67 13.71
C GLY A 118 6.02 12.35 12.55
N ARG A 119 6.27 11.91 11.31
CA ARG A 119 5.66 12.49 10.11
C ARG A 119 4.20 12.09 9.99
N THR A 120 3.43 13.00 9.43
CA THR A 120 2.01 12.81 9.10
C THR A 120 1.74 13.33 7.70
N GLY A 121 0.79 12.74 6.98
CA GLY A 121 0.44 13.25 5.65
C GLY A 121 -0.43 12.28 4.85
N HIS A 122 -0.57 12.60 3.57
CA HIS A 122 -1.31 11.76 2.64
C HIS A 122 -0.42 10.70 2.00
N ARG A 123 -1.03 9.67 1.39
CA ARG A 123 -0.31 8.65 0.59
C ARG A 123 0.66 9.27 -0.42
N ARG A 124 0.31 10.40 -1.03
CA ARG A 124 1.16 11.09 -2.01
C ARG A 124 2.38 11.73 -1.35
N ASP A 125 2.24 12.28 -0.15
CA ASP A 125 3.33 12.90 0.60
C ASP A 125 4.34 11.83 1.02
N PHE A 126 3.85 10.70 1.54
CA PHE A 126 4.70 9.56 1.85
C PHE A 126 5.39 8.98 0.61
N ALA A 127 4.69 8.78 -0.51
CA ALA A 127 5.28 8.27 -1.75
C ALA A 127 6.38 9.19 -2.28
N LEU A 128 6.15 10.51 -2.27
CA LEU A 128 7.13 11.51 -2.65
C LEU A 128 8.37 11.43 -1.76
N TRP A 129 8.18 11.34 -0.45
CA TRP A 129 9.27 11.25 0.52
C TRP A 129 10.03 9.93 0.40
N ALA A 130 9.34 8.80 0.26
CA ALA A 130 9.95 7.47 0.23
C ALA A 130 10.66 7.14 -1.10
N ARG A 131 10.13 7.60 -2.23
CA ARG A 131 10.59 7.23 -3.58
C ARG A 131 10.75 8.41 -4.54
N ASN A 132 10.63 9.64 -4.05
CA ASN A 132 10.70 10.87 -4.85
C ASN A 132 9.71 10.94 -6.03
N ASP A 133 8.59 10.18 -5.94
CA ASP A 133 7.51 10.18 -6.92
C ASP A 133 6.18 9.86 -6.26
N THR A 134 5.19 10.72 -6.44
CA THR A 134 3.86 10.63 -5.81
C THR A 134 3.02 9.44 -6.27
N LYS A 135 3.41 8.78 -7.38
CA LYS A 135 2.71 7.63 -7.98
C LYS A 135 3.54 6.35 -7.97
N SER A 136 4.70 6.36 -7.34
CA SER A 136 5.65 5.24 -7.35
C SER A 136 5.21 4.03 -6.52
N ILE A 137 4.26 4.20 -5.61
CA ILE A 137 3.72 3.12 -4.78
C ILE A 137 2.39 2.67 -5.38
N THR A 138 2.32 1.41 -5.78
CA THR A 138 1.13 0.80 -6.38
C THR A 138 0.05 0.50 -5.33
N ASP A 139 -1.21 0.37 -5.75
CA ASP A 139 -2.31 0.02 -4.84
C ASP A 139 -2.04 -1.30 -4.10
N THR A 140 -1.46 -2.30 -4.78
CA THR A 140 -1.06 -3.57 -4.16
C THR A 140 0.02 -3.40 -3.08
N GLU A 141 0.95 -2.45 -3.24
CA GLU A 141 1.94 -2.13 -2.21
C GLU A 141 1.30 -1.36 -1.05
N TRP A 142 0.34 -0.47 -1.33
CA TRP A 142 -0.43 0.22 -0.30
C TRP A 142 -1.25 -0.74 0.56
N ASP A 143 -1.96 -1.66 -0.09
CA ASP A 143 -2.76 -2.68 0.61
C ASP A 143 -1.87 -3.60 1.45
N TRP A 144 -0.71 -3.99 0.92
CA TRP A 144 0.27 -4.80 1.62
C TRP A 144 0.88 -4.05 2.83
N LEU A 145 1.21 -2.76 2.67
CA LEU A 145 1.74 -1.94 3.76
C LEU A 145 0.68 -1.73 4.85
N ASP A 146 -0.57 -1.47 4.47
CA ASP A 146 -1.69 -1.31 5.40
C ASP A 146 -1.98 -2.60 6.18
N GLN A 147 -1.92 -3.74 5.50
CA GLN A 147 -2.11 -5.05 6.12
C GLN A 147 -1.11 -5.34 7.25
N HIS A 148 0.15 -4.95 7.08
CA HIS A 148 1.22 -5.29 8.02
C HIS A 148 1.50 -4.18 9.05
N LEU A 149 1.45 -2.92 8.65
CA LEU A 149 1.84 -1.80 9.51
C LEU A 149 0.68 -0.87 9.91
N GLY A 150 -0.48 -0.95 9.21
CA GLY A 150 -1.59 -0.04 9.43
C GLY A 150 -1.26 1.38 8.96
N LEU A 151 -1.87 1.85 7.87
CA LEU A 151 -1.63 3.24 7.40
C LEU A 151 -2.09 4.27 8.42
N ALA A 152 -3.11 3.96 9.21
CA ALA A 152 -3.59 4.84 10.28
C ALA A 152 -2.54 4.98 11.40
N ASP A 153 -1.86 3.89 11.78
CA ASP A 153 -0.81 3.88 12.79
C ASP A 153 0.43 4.65 12.31
N LEU A 154 0.72 4.58 11.00
CA LEU A 154 1.74 5.38 10.33
C LEU A 154 1.33 6.84 10.11
N GLN A 155 0.11 7.23 10.49
CA GLN A 155 -0.48 8.53 10.21
C GLN A 155 -0.47 8.92 8.72
N ILE A 156 -0.60 7.92 7.85
CA ILE A 156 -0.70 8.09 6.40
C ILE A 156 -2.17 8.02 5.99
N GLN A 157 -2.69 9.12 5.46
CA GLN A 157 -4.10 9.26 5.10
C GLN A 157 -4.30 9.14 3.59
N THR A 158 -5.41 8.53 3.17
CA THR A 158 -5.82 8.55 1.76
C THR A 158 -6.44 9.91 1.41
N PHE A 159 -7.28 10.39 2.30
CA PHE A 159 -7.95 11.70 2.22
C PHE A 159 -8.02 12.31 3.61
N THR A 160 -8.19 13.63 3.69
CA THR A 160 -8.48 14.30 4.96
C THR A 160 -9.73 13.68 5.58
N PRO A 161 -9.68 13.15 6.81
CA PRO A 161 -10.86 12.62 7.48
C PRO A 161 -11.91 13.72 7.67
N MET A 162 -13.14 13.42 7.24
CA MET A 162 -14.26 14.37 7.28
C MET A 162 -15.37 13.82 8.15
N LEU A 163 -16.00 14.68 8.95
CA LEU A 163 -17.28 14.39 9.59
C LEU A 163 -18.39 15.05 8.79
N TRP A 164 -19.42 14.29 8.44
CA TRP A 164 -20.59 14.80 7.73
C TRP A 164 -21.70 15.08 8.72
N LEU A 165 -22.12 16.33 8.77
CA LEU A 165 -23.09 16.86 9.73
C LEU A 165 -24.22 17.58 9.01
N ALA A 166 -25.41 17.59 9.60
CA ALA A 166 -26.55 18.39 9.20
C ALA A 166 -27.33 18.84 10.45
N GLY A 167 -28.08 19.92 10.29
CA GLY A 167 -28.97 20.42 11.34
C GLY A 167 -28.55 21.75 11.95
N PRO A 168 -29.25 22.21 13.01
CA PRO A 168 -29.12 23.55 13.56
C PRO A 168 -27.90 23.67 14.50
N LEU A 169 -26.69 23.48 13.96
CA LEU A 169 -25.43 23.57 14.67
C LEU A 169 -24.66 24.83 14.25
N HIS A 170 -24.15 25.55 15.23
CA HIS A 170 -23.25 26.69 15.05
C HIS A 170 -21.87 26.32 15.58
N LEU A 171 -20.89 26.22 14.67
CA LEU A 171 -19.50 25.95 15.00
C LEU A 171 -18.72 27.25 15.12
N GLN A 172 -17.92 27.43 16.16
CA GLN A 172 -17.13 28.63 16.41
C GLN A 172 -15.63 28.33 16.47
N TRP A 173 -14.82 29.23 15.85
CA TRP A 173 -13.37 29.25 15.93
C TRP A 173 -12.92 30.68 16.25
N GLY A 174 -12.85 31.02 17.53
CA GLY A 174 -12.57 32.39 17.98
C GLY A 174 -13.66 33.36 17.48
N HIS A 175 -13.31 34.25 16.57
CA HIS A 175 -14.22 35.23 15.97
C HIS A 175 -14.93 34.76 14.69
N ARG A 176 -14.64 33.56 14.20
CA ARG A 176 -15.27 32.95 13.03
C ARG A 176 -16.36 31.98 13.45
N ALA A 177 -17.45 31.97 12.73
CA ALA A 177 -18.56 31.05 12.98
C ALA A 177 -19.04 30.44 11.65
N LEU A 178 -19.52 29.21 11.72
CA LEU A 178 -20.18 28.51 10.63
C LEU A 178 -21.55 28.02 11.14
N ASP A 179 -22.61 28.43 10.47
CA ASP A 179 -23.97 27.96 10.69
C ASP A 179 -24.25 26.81 9.71
N LEU A 180 -24.39 25.59 10.23
CA LEU A 180 -24.70 24.40 9.42
C LEU A 180 -26.17 24.36 9.00
N GLY A 181 -27.06 25.10 9.70
CA GLY A 181 -28.48 25.16 9.37
C GLY A 181 -28.80 25.86 8.03
N LEU A 182 -27.82 26.56 7.46
CA LEU A 182 -27.95 27.23 6.16
C LEU A 182 -27.92 26.27 4.95
N LEU A 183 -27.42 25.03 5.16
CA LEU A 183 -27.22 24.03 4.11
C LEU A 183 -27.82 22.69 4.53
N ASP A 184 -28.23 21.90 3.55
CA ASP A 184 -28.77 20.57 3.84
C ASP A 184 -27.84 19.72 4.68
N HIS A 185 -26.54 19.74 4.36
CA HIS A 185 -25.49 19.07 5.11
C HIS A 185 -24.10 19.62 4.74
N GLN A 186 -23.12 19.37 5.60
CA GLN A 186 -21.73 19.81 5.43
C GLN A 186 -20.75 18.69 5.79
N ALA A 187 -19.63 18.64 5.06
CA ALA A 187 -18.45 17.84 5.42
C ALA A 187 -17.41 18.75 6.08
N ILE A 188 -17.12 18.51 7.35
CA ILE A 188 -16.14 19.28 8.11
C ILE A 188 -14.89 18.42 8.32
N PRO A 189 -13.67 18.90 8.00
CA PRO A 189 -12.45 18.23 8.38
C PRO A 189 -12.40 17.97 9.89
N ILE A 190 -12.15 16.74 10.30
CA ILE A 190 -12.20 16.35 11.72
C ILE A 190 -11.24 17.19 12.56
N HIS A 191 -10.02 17.45 12.07
CA HIS A 191 -9.07 18.31 12.80
C HIS A 191 -9.56 19.75 13.00
N GLN A 192 -10.38 20.27 12.08
CA GLN A 192 -11.02 21.57 12.24
C GLN A 192 -12.16 21.50 13.25
N LEU A 193 -12.95 20.43 13.23
CA LEU A 193 -14.01 20.22 14.23
C LEU A 193 -13.42 20.16 15.65
N LEU A 194 -12.35 19.39 15.85
CA LEU A 194 -11.66 19.26 17.14
C LEU A 194 -11.01 20.57 17.61
N SER A 195 -10.78 21.52 16.72
CA SER A 195 -10.24 22.85 17.05
C SER A 195 -11.32 23.91 17.29
N THR A 196 -12.61 23.52 17.28
CA THR A 196 -13.69 24.47 17.59
C THR A 196 -13.59 24.97 19.03
N SER A 197 -13.81 26.26 19.22
CA SER A 197 -13.91 26.85 20.57
C SER A 197 -15.28 26.65 21.22
N ALA A 198 -16.33 26.46 20.43
CA ALA A 198 -17.66 26.14 20.87
C ALA A 198 -18.49 25.47 19.75
N ILE A 199 -19.35 24.55 20.16
CA ILE A 199 -20.41 23.98 19.34
C ILE A 199 -21.73 24.32 20.04
N GLN A 200 -22.60 25.04 19.35
CA GLN A 200 -23.89 25.50 19.90
C GLN A 200 -25.04 24.98 19.06
N CYS A 201 -26.16 24.76 19.67
CA CYS A 201 -27.43 24.42 19.04
C CYS A 201 -28.52 25.31 19.62
N ASP A 202 -29.44 25.81 18.80
CA ASP A 202 -30.52 26.73 19.21
C ASP A 202 -31.47 26.14 20.27
N ARG A 203 -31.54 24.82 20.33
CA ARG A 203 -32.34 24.05 21.28
C ARG A 203 -31.64 22.75 21.63
N GLN A 204 -32.13 22.06 22.63
CA GLN A 204 -31.60 20.74 22.99
C GLN A 204 -31.70 19.80 21.78
N PRO A 205 -30.54 19.31 21.24
CA PRO A 205 -30.54 18.57 20.01
C PRO A 205 -30.99 17.12 20.21
N THR A 206 -31.69 16.59 19.20
CA THR A 206 -31.87 15.16 19.02
C THR A 206 -30.83 14.69 17.97
N TYR A 207 -29.96 13.75 18.36
CA TYR A 207 -28.92 13.23 17.49
C TYR A 207 -29.37 11.98 16.75
N TRP A 208 -29.16 11.96 15.44
CA TRP A 208 -29.37 10.77 14.61
C TRP A 208 -28.05 10.38 13.96
N LEU A 209 -27.57 9.16 14.27
CA LEU A 209 -26.45 8.52 13.60
C LEU A 209 -26.99 7.68 12.45
N ILE A 210 -26.58 7.96 11.23
CA ILE A 210 -27.09 7.31 10.02
C ILE A 210 -25.93 6.71 9.25
N GLU A 211 -25.91 5.38 9.11
CA GLU A 211 -24.84 4.66 8.43
C GLU A 211 -24.93 4.82 6.90
N ASN A 212 -26.10 4.66 6.33
CA ASN A 212 -26.28 4.77 4.88
C ASN A 212 -26.25 6.23 4.43
N ARG A 213 -25.27 6.59 3.59
CA ARG A 213 -25.06 7.95 3.15
C ARG A 213 -26.26 8.54 2.40
N THR A 214 -26.87 7.78 1.49
CA THR A 214 -28.05 8.26 0.75
C THR A 214 -29.23 8.53 1.69
N SER A 215 -29.39 7.70 2.73
CA SER A 215 -30.39 7.92 3.76
C SER A 215 -30.06 9.16 4.58
N PHE A 216 -28.82 9.39 4.96
CA PHE A 216 -28.37 10.60 5.64
C PHE A 216 -28.71 11.85 4.81
N GLU A 217 -28.31 11.91 3.56
CA GLU A 217 -28.57 13.05 2.67
C GLU A 217 -30.06 13.32 2.48
N ARG A 218 -30.89 12.25 2.41
CA ARG A 218 -32.34 12.38 2.34
C ARG A 218 -32.96 12.90 3.63
N GLN A 219 -32.52 12.37 4.78
CA GLN A 219 -33.04 12.81 6.09
C GLN A 219 -32.59 14.23 6.41
N ALA A 220 -31.39 14.64 6.01
CA ALA A 220 -30.89 16.00 6.19
C ALA A 220 -31.78 17.05 5.54
N ARG A 221 -32.34 16.76 4.35
CA ARG A 221 -33.32 17.63 3.66
C ARG A 221 -34.70 17.68 4.34
N LEU A 222 -35.05 16.67 5.11
CA LEU A 222 -36.39 16.56 5.71
C LEU A 222 -36.45 17.03 7.16
N HIS A 223 -35.32 17.02 7.88
CA HIS A 223 -35.27 17.20 9.33
C HIS A 223 -34.25 18.26 9.75
N HIS A 224 -34.58 19.52 9.52
CA HIS A 224 -33.74 20.67 9.89
C HIS A 224 -33.74 20.96 11.40
N ASP A 225 -34.59 20.30 12.17
CA ASP A 225 -34.73 20.44 13.62
C ASP A 225 -33.84 19.46 14.41
N LYS A 226 -33.15 18.55 13.75
CA LYS A 226 -32.33 17.50 14.35
C LYS A 226 -30.89 17.61 13.90
N VAL A 227 -30.00 17.12 14.74
CA VAL A 227 -28.57 16.97 14.37
C VAL A 227 -28.37 15.57 13.80
N LEU A 228 -28.03 15.51 12.52
CA LEU A 228 -27.75 14.26 11.82
C LEU A 228 -26.26 14.13 11.60
N ILE A 229 -25.75 12.93 11.85
CA ILE A 229 -24.32 12.59 11.68
C ILE A 229 -24.25 11.35 10.79
N TRP A 230 -23.51 11.45 9.70
CA TRP A 230 -23.22 10.27 8.91
C TRP A 230 -22.10 9.45 9.55
N MET A 231 -22.41 8.19 9.87
CA MET A 231 -21.48 7.23 10.45
C MET A 231 -21.04 6.23 9.38
N PRO A 232 -19.78 6.17 8.95
CA PRO A 232 -19.34 5.14 8.03
C PRO A 232 -19.43 3.76 8.69
N GLY A 233 -19.73 2.71 7.90
CA GLY A 233 -19.89 1.34 8.42
C GLY A 233 -18.66 0.79 9.16
N ARG A 234 -17.49 1.34 8.89
CA ARG A 234 -16.24 1.14 9.65
C ARG A 234 -15.66 2.50 10.00
N PRO A 235 -16.03 3.09 11.13
CA PRO A 235 -15.49 4.38 11.54
C PRO A 235 -13.99 4.27 11.85
N THR A 236 -13.24 5.26 11.38
CA THR A 236 -11.81 5.37 11.68
C THR A 236 -11.61 5.87 13.12
N HIS A 237 -10.41 5.69 13.67
CA HIS A 237 -10.07 6.23 14.99
C HIS A 237 -10.29 7.75 15.05
N ALA A 238 -9.92 8.48 13.98
CA ALA A 238 -10.17 9.93 13.89
C ALA A 238 -11.66 10.27 13.96
N TRP A 239 -12.54 9.46 13.35
CA TRP A 239 -13.99 9.66 13.42
C TRP A 239 -14.51 9.41 14.83
N LEU A 240 -14.05 8.34 15.49
CA LEU A 240 -14.44 8.04 16.88
C LEU A 240 -13.98 9.17 17.82
N SER A 241 -12.74 9.64 17.72
CA SER A 241 -12.22 10.75 18.52
C SER A 241 -12.97 12.07 18.29
N ALA A 242 -13.65 12.25 17.17
CA ALA A 242 -14.47 13.43 16.93
C ALA A 242 -15.86 13.34 17.56
N MET A 243 -16.24 12.17 18.08
CA MET A 243 -17.54 11.91 18.71
C MET A 243 -17.47 11.92 20.26
N ASP A 244 -16.25 11.89 20.81
CA ASP A 244 -15.96 12.04 22.25
C ASP A 244 -15.98 13.51 22.65
#